data_946d412dd0cd9b121c57e19c55fe0ed0
#
_entry.id   946d412dd0cd9b121c57e19c55fe0ed0
#
_cell.length_a   1.000
_cell.length_b   1.000
_cell.length_c   1.000
_cell.angle_alpha   90.00
_cell.angle_beta   90.00
_cell.angle_gamma   90.00
#
_symmetry.space_group_name_H-M   'P 1'
#
loop_
_entity.id
_entity.type
_entity.pdbx_description
1 polymer ?
#
loop_
_entity_poly.entity_id
_entity_poly.type
_entity_poly.pdbx_seq_one_letter_code
_entity_poly.pdbx_strand_id
1 'polypeptide(L)'
;MRTPALQEDPRYSYSSAQQSLQHESDHNESDHNRIIFGDNLAVLHALLPEFTESVKCVYIDPPYTTAYSWTESATDLGPTGWLDFMRPRLSLLRALLRDDGLLAVQIDDNEFARLYLLLAELFEERNLKVVCVKMAEPTGLKMASALKYGGLPKLKEYIILAGKSGVRGLHVERVRKGGWDREYNLLVSQVSYGDVRRLKAIIAKPDRSPADLEQADAICARFRFEPMDSAYRREAPSRLGQQDWRYRNAWRIVRSCATSPTAKRLADARRTSLDAACGAFTVETPQRKLYLIKADYNPASAQPRMRLLFVDDYLSVHPGDFWSDIKTTGLGDEGGVDFLNGKKPEALLKRIIGMATNPGDWVLDAFGGSGTTGAVAHKMGRRWLLIENGPQCHSHLLPRLRRVIDGTDQTGVSKAVHWRGGGGFRYFRLNPNLEHA
;
A
#
# COMPACT_ATOMS: atom_id res chain seq x y z
N MET A 1 24.43 20.48 26.36
CA MET A 1 23.34 21.26 25.73
C MET A 1 22.05 20.92 26.47
N ARG A 2 21.21 21.90 26.82
CA ARG A 2 19.88 21.60 27.40
C ARG A 2 19.00 21.04 26.30
N THR A 3 18.31 19.95 26.56
CA THR A 3 17.38 19.35 25.61
C THR A 3 16.19 20.28 25.40
N PRO A 4 15.77 20.58 24.18
CA PRO A 4 14.57 21.39 23.94
C PRO A 4 13.35 20.75 24.63
N ALA A 5 12.49 21.57 25.22
CA ALA A 5 11.28 21.08 25.88
C ALA A 5 10.05 21.35 25.03
N LEU A 6 9.15 20.38 24.98
CA LEU A 6 7.83 20.51 24.35
C LEU A 6 6.84 21.01 25.41
N GLN A 7 6.06 22.00 25.04
CA GLN A 7 4.99 22.55 25.89
C GLN A 7 3.65 22.31 25.20
N GLU A 8 2.71 21.69 25.89
CA GLU A 8 1.35 21.54 25.38
C GLU A 8 0.63 22.90 25.29
N ASP A 9 -0.10 23.10 24.20
CA ASP A 9 -1.04 24.19 24.03
C ASP A 9 -2.47 23.63 23.90
N PRO A 10 -3.21 23.50 25.00
CA PRO A 10 -4.53 22.85 24.99
C PRO A 10 -5.57 23.50 24.07
N ARG A 11 -5.36 24.77 23.68
CA ARG A 11 -6.27 25.50 22.79
C ARG A 11 -6.38 24.86 21.41
N TYR A 12 -5.37 24.11 21.00
CA TYR A 12 -5.31 23.44 19.71
C TYR A 12 -5.46 21.92 19.81
N SER A 13 -5.34 21.34 21.01
CA SER A 13 -5.64 19.93 21.27
C SER A 13 -7.10 19.63 20.95
N TYR A 14 -7.41 18.42 20.51
CA TYR A 14 -8.76 18.07 20.04
C TYR A 14 -9.11 16.60 20.29
N SER A 15 -10.34 16.34 20.73
CA SER A 15 -10.90 14.99 20.88
C SER A 15 -12.36 14.96 20.44
N SER A 16 -12.85 13.79 20.01
CA SER A 16 -14.27 13.63 19.71
C SER A 16 -15.13 13.74 20.96
N ALA A 17 -16.35 14.28 20.83
CA ALA A 17 -17.29 14.43 21.92
C ALA A 17 -17.63 13.12 22.65
N GLN A 18 -17.51 11.97 21.99
CA GLN A 18 -17.75 10.65 22.58
C GLN A 18 -16.63 10.21 23.55
N GLN A 19 -15.41 10.69 23.37
CA GLN A 19 -14.29 10.38 24.29
C GLN A 19 -14.20 11.34 25.48
N SER A 20 -14.73 12.56 25.35
CA SER A 20 -14.73 13.54 26.46
C SER A 20 -15.46 13.02 27.71
N LEU A 21 -16.38 12.06 27.56
CA LEU A 21 -17.13 11.44 28.67
C LEU A 21 -16.45 10.22 29.30
N GLN A 22 -15.40 9.66 28.65
CA GLN A 22 -14.68 8.46 29.13
C GLN A 22 -13.29 8.76 29.70
N HIS A 23 -12.74 9.96 29.50
CA HIS A 23 -11.34 10.28 29.77
C HIS A 23 -11.05 10.93 31.14
N GLU A 24 -11.96 10.88 32.10
CA GLU A 24 -11.62 11.30 33.47
C GLU A 24 -10.78 10.29 34.29
N SER A 25 -10.49 9.09 33.74
CA SER A 25 -9.86 8.00 34.50
C SER A 25 -8.56 7.39 33.94
N ASP A 26 -8.15 7.65 32.68
CA ASP A 26 -6.93 7.04 32.12
C ASP A 26 -5.86 8.08 31.78
N HIS A 27 -5.02 8.37 32.78
CA HIS A 27 -3.85 9.26 32.69
C HIS A 27 -2.61 8.55 32.14
N ASN A 28 -2.65 7.96 30.94
CA ASN A 28 -1.41 7.57 30.26
C ASN A 28 -1.07 8.62 29.20
N GLU A 29 -0.31 9.67 29.60
CA GLU A 29 0.08 10.80 28.74
C GLU A 29 0.83 10.36 27.47
N SER A 30 1.45 9.18 27.50
CA SER A 30 2.25 8.63 26.39
C SER A 30 1.44 8.12 25.20
N ASP A 31 0.13 7.89 25.36
CA ASP A 31 -0.70 7.20 24.34
C ASP A 31 -1.43 8.10 23.35
N HIS A 32 -1.28 9.43 23.46
CA HIS A 32 -1.99 10.35 22.59
C HIS A 32 -1.21 10.71 21.32
N ASN A 33 -1.91 10.75 20.19
CA ASN A 33 -1.39 11.34 18.96
C ASN A 33 -0.96 12.79 19.20
N ARG A 34 0.11 13.24 18.50
CA ARG A 34 0.67 14.57 18.73
C ARG A 34 0.87 15.34 17.44
N ILE A 35 0.46 16.59 17.46
CA ILE A 35 0.91 17.63 16.52
C ILE A 35 1.92 18.48 17.26
N ILE A 36 3.09 18.71 16.68
CA ILE A 36 4.16 19.48 17.29
C ILE A 36 4.55 20.61 16.34
N PHE A 37 4.29 21.84 16.74
CA PHE A 37 4.62 23.03 15.99
C PHE A 37 6.01 23.52 16.34
N GLY A 38 6.91 23.54 15.38
CA GLY A 38 8.28 24.01 15.55
C GLY A 38 9.25 23.43 14.51
N ASP A 39 10.49 23.91 14.53
CA ASP A 39 11.57 23.34 13.68
C ASP A 39 11.75 21.87 13.98
N ASN A 40 11.72 21.05 12.92
CA ASN A 40 11.73 19.62 13.09
C ASN A 40 13.05 19.06 13.64
N LEU A 41 14.19 19.72 13.42
CA LEU A 41 15.45 19.29 14.02
C LEU A 41 15.41 19.40 15.55
N ALA A 42 14.96 20.54 16.05
CA ALA A 42 14.82 20.78 17.49
C ALA A 42 13.74 19.87 18.12
N VAL A 43 12.61 19.68 17.42
CA VAL A 43 11.53 18.78 17.88
C VAL A 43 12.00 17.34 17.92
N LEU A 44 12.73 16.85 16.91
CA LEU A 44 13.26 15.48 16.88
C LEU A 44 14.23 15.25 18.05
N HIS A 45 15.06 16.22 18.41
CA HIS A 45 15.88 16.15 19.63
C HIS A 45 15.04 16.04 20.90
N ALA A 46 13.95 16.83 21.00
CA ALA A 46 13.06 16.79 22.14
C ALA A 46 12.29 15.47 22.28
N LEU A 47 12.09 14.73 21.19
CA LEU A 47 11.40 13.43 21.18
C LEU A 47 12.29 12.26 21.60
N LEU A 48 13.62 12.38 21.53
CA LEU A 48 14.54 11.27 21.83
C LEU A 48 14.31 10.63 23.21
N PRO A 49 14.15 11.39 24.32
CA PRO A 49 14.00 10.77 25.63
C PRO A 49 12.80 9.81 25.73
N GLU A 50 11.72 10.11 25.02
CA GLU A 50 10.47 9.34 25.07
C GLU A 50 10.34 8.31 23.95
N PHE A 51 10.86 8.60 22.74
CA PHE A 51 10.56 7.83 21.53
C PHE A 51 11.77 7.13 20.90
N THR A 52 12.95 7.13 21.55
CA THR A 52 14.08 6.33 21.03
C THR A 52 13.63 4.88 20.80
N GLU A 53 13.91 4.35 19.59
CA GLU A 53 13.55 2.98 19.15
C GLU A 53 12.08 2.58 19.34
N SER A 54 11.16 3.56 19.30
CA SER A 54 9.73 3.35 19.53
C SER A 54 8.88 3.48 18.26
N VAL A 55 9.37 4.20 17.24
CA VAL A 55 8.64 4.47 16.01
C VAL A 55 8.73 3.31 15.03
N LYS A 56 7.59 2.80 14.59
CA LYS A 56 7.53 1.66 13.66
C LYS A 56 7.62 2.07 12.19
N CYS A 57 7.03 3.22 11.84
CA CYS A 57 7.09 3.76 10.49
C CYS A 57 7.38 5.27 10.53
N VAL A 58 8.40 5.68 9.81
CA VAL A 58 8.63 7.09 9.49
C VAL A 58 8.33 7.28 8.01
N TYR A 59 7.45 8.23 7.69
CA TYR A 59 7.28 8.72 6.33
C TYR A 59 7.59 10.20 6.31
N ILE A 60 8.41 10.63 5.36
CA ILE A 60 8.69 12.05 5.13
C ILE A 60 8.69 12.39 3.64
N ASP A 61 8.25 13.60 3.35
CA ASP A 61 8.28 14.26 2.04
C ASP A 61 8.99 15.61 2.22
N PRO A 62 10.35 15.61 2.29
CA PRO A 62 11.11 16.81 2.55
C PRO A 62 11.04 17.82 1.39
N PRO A 63 11.31 19.09 1.59
CA PRO A 63 11.32 20.08 0.51
C PRO A 63 12.37 19.72 -0.53
N TYR A 64 11.98 19.82 -1.82
CA TYR A 64 12.87 19.60 -2.97
C TYR A 64 13.53 20.91 -3.37
N THR A 65 14.76 20.88 -3.89
CA THR A 65 15.42 22.03 -4.49
C THR A 65 14.82 22.35 -5.87
N THR A 66 13.61 22.89 -5.87
CA THR A 66 12.93 23.38 -7.08
C THR A 66 12.63 24.86 -6.94
N ALA A 67 12.57 25.59 -8.06
CA ALA A 67 12.24 27.02 -8.10
C ALA A 67 10.84 27.38 -7.52
N TYR A 68 10.12 26.42 -6.97
CA TYR A 68 8.78 26.55 -6.40
C TYR A 68 8.69 26.05 -4.94
N SER A 69 9.80 25.98 -4.19
CA SER A 69 9.72 25.54 -2.80
C SER A 69 9.13 26.63 -1.89
N TRP A 70 8.26 26.19 -0.99
CA TRP A 70 7.39 27.02 -0.15
C TRP A 70 8.08 27.67 1.08
N THR A 71 9.37 27.42 1.27
CA THR A 71 10.15 28.05 2.35
C THR A 71 11.38 28.70 1.76
N GLU A 72 11.50 30.01 1.94
CA GLU A 72 12.67 30.80 1.51
C GLU A 72 14.00 30.23 2.06
N SER A 73 13.96 29.51 3.17
CA SER A 73 15.13 28.96 3.84
C SER A 73 15.76 27.72 3.20
N ALA A 74 15.02 26.90 2.46
CA ALA A 74 15.56 25.65 1.90
C ALA A 74 16.01 25.77 0.44
N THR A 75 15.57 26.80 -0.28
CA THR A 75 15.91 27.02 -1.69
C THR A 75 17.27 27.64 -1.91
N ASP A 76 17.78 28.42 -0.97
CA ASP A 76 19.06 29.13 -1.08
C ASP A 76 20.29 28.27 -0.70
N LEU A 77 20.07 27.07 -0.16
CA LEU A 77 21.14 26.23 0.38
C LEU A 77 22.05 25.59 -0.67
N GLY A 78 21.65 25.54 -1.93
CA GLY A 78 22.38 24.79 -2.95
C GLY A 78 22.46 23.28 -2.68
N PRO A 79 23.10 22.49 -3.53
CA PRO A 79 23.09 21.02 -3.41
C PRO A 79 23.77 20.47 -2.13
N THR A 80 24.83 21.09 -1.66
CA THR A 80 25.52 20.72 -0.41
C THR A 80 24.70 21.10 0.81
N GLY A 81 24.10 22.29 0.84
CA GLY A 81 23.28 22.75 1.95
C GLY A 81 22.03 21.92 2.17
N TRP A 82 21.43 21.35 1.11
CA TRP A 82 20.30 20.43 1.28
C TRP A 82 20.70 19.13 2.01
N LEU A 83 21.87 18.57 1.71
CA LEU A 83 22.39 17.42 2.45
C LEU A 83 22.71 17.76 3.91
N ASP A 84 23.28 18.91 4.17
CA ASP A 84 23.58 19.39 5.52
C ASP A 84 22.31 19.62 6.33
N PHE A 85 21.23 20.07 5.68
CA PHE A 85 19.90 20.17 6.28
C PHE A 85 19.31 18.79 6.59
N MET A 86 19.42 17.81 5.69
CA MET A 86 18.77 16.50 5.83
C MET A 86 19.53 15.55 6.76
N ARG A 87 20.88 15.55 6.74
CA ARG A 87 21.71 14.61 7.49
C ARG A 87 21.37 14.54 8.99
N PRO A 88 21.34 15.62 9.76
CA PRO A 88 21.03 15.56 11.19
C PRO A 88 19.60 15.06 11.45
N ARG A 89 18.65 15.44 10.59
CA ARG A 89 17.25 14.99 10.68
C ARG A 89 17.10 13.50 10.44
N LEU A 90 17.73 12.97 9.40
CA LEU A 90 17.73 11.53 9.07
C LEU A 90 18.41 10.71 10.17
N SER A 91 19.49 11.23 10.76
CA SER A 91 20.18 10.58 11.89
C SER A 91 19.26 10.46 13.11
N LEU A 92 18.52 11.51 13.44
CA LEU A 92 17.57 11.50 14.56
C LEU A 92 16.36 10.59 14.25
N LEU A 93 15.82 10.64 13.04
CA LEU A 93 14.74 9.74 12.62
C LEU A 93 15.18 8.27 12.70
N ARG A 94 16.42 7.97 12.34
CA ARG A 94 17.00 6.63 12.53
C ARG A 94 17.10 6.24 14.02
N ALA A 95 17.45 7.17 14.91
CA ALA A 95 17.51 6.90 16.33
C ALA A 95 16.12 6.61 16.94
N LEU A 96 15.08 7.33 16.48
CA LEU A 96 13.69 7.12 16.91
C LEU A 96 13.09 5.83 16.34
N LEU A 97 13.60 5.34 15.21
CA LEU A 97 13.08 4.16 14.53
C LEU A 97 13.39 2.88 15.31
N ARG A 98 12.42 1.98 15.41
CA ARG A 98 12.61 0.61 15.95
C ARG A 98 13.58 -0.18 15.07
N ASP A 99 14.18 -1.24 15.59
CA ASP A 99 15.06 -2.13 14.82
C ASP A 99 14.32 -2.80 13.64
N ASP A 100 13.05 -3.13 13.83
CA ASP A 100 12.16 -3.67 12.79
C ASP A 100 11.31 -2.58 12.11
N GLY A 101 11.68 -1.31 12.28
CA GLY A 101 10.97 -0.17 11.73
C GLY A 101 11.38 0.15 10.29
N LEU A 102 10.53 0.94 9.62
CA LEU A 102 10.72 1.38 8.24
C LEU A 102 10.73 2.91 8.16
N LEU A 103 11.79 3.44 7.56
CA LEU A 103 11.83 4.82 7.07
C LEU A 103 11.49 4.82 5.58
N ALA A 104 10.52 5.62 5.17
CA ALA A 104 10.12 5.87 3.79
C ALA A 104 10.30 7.35 3.46
N VAL A 105 11.23 7.68 2.58
CA VAL A 105 11.49 9.05 2.15
C VAL A 105 11.03 9.23 0.71
N GLN A 106 10.05 10.08 0.50
CA GLN A 106 9.60 10.47 -0.84
C GLN A 106 10.52 11.55 -1.39
N ILE A 107 10.90 11.45 -2.66
CA ILE A 107 11.85 12.36 -3.29
C ILE A 107 11.66 12.38 -4.81
N ASP A 108 12.03 13.48 -5.42
CA ASP A 108 12.06 13.63 -6.88
C ASP A 108 13.43 13.38 -7.49
N ASP A 109 13.53 13.49 -8.82
CA ASP A 109 14.76 13.27 -9.57
C ASP A 109 15.91 14.21 -9.16
N ASN A 110 15.59 15.42 -8.66
CA ASN A 110 16.62 16.44 -8.38
C ASN A 110 17.54 16.02 -7.24
N GLU A 111 16.97 15.44 -6.18
CA GLU A 111 17.71 15.09 -4.96
C GLU A 111 17.85 13.56 -4.76
N PHE A 112 17.25 12.74 -5.64
CA PHE A 112 17.24 11.28 -5.47
C PHE A 112 18.62 10.69 -5.27
N ALA A 113 19.59 11.01 -6.13
CA ALA A 113 20.91 10.39 -6.06
C ALA A 113 21.67 10.78 -4.78
N ARG A 114 21.58 12.04 -4.35
CA ARG A 114 22.21 12.53 -3.13
C ARG A 114 21.60 11.91 -1.88
N LEU A 115 20.25 11.87 -1.84
CA LEU A 115 19.52 11.24 -0.74
C LEU A 115 19.82 9.75 -0.64
N TYR A 116 19.88 9.04 -1.78
CA TYR A 116 20.20 7.62 -1.78
C TYR A 116 21.57 7.36 -1.16
N LEU A 117 22.60 8.11 -1.56
CA LEU A 117 23.96 7.98 -1.00
C LEU A 117 23.99 8.31 0.50
N LEU A 118 23.29 9.35 0.93
CA LEU A 118 23.19 9.69 2.35
C LEU A 118 22.47 8.59 3.17
N LEU A 119 21.40 8.03 2.64
CA LEU A 119 20.73 6.92 3.30
C LEU A 119 21.58 5.63 3.29
N ALA A 120 22.35 5.38 2.23
CA ALA A 120 23.27 4.26 2.18
C ALA A 120 24.39 4.37 3.24
N GLU A 121 24.86 5.58 3.52
CA GLU A 121 25.79 5.86 4.61
C GLU A 121 25.15 5.59 6.00
N LEU A 122 23.91 6.06 6.21
CA LEU A 122 23.24 5.96 7.50
C LEU A 122 22.66 4.57 7.81
N PHE A 123 22.17 3.85 6.81
CA PHE A 123 21.43 2.58 6.98
C PHE A 123 22.12 1.37 6.36
N GLU A 124 23.25 1.53 5.67
CA GLU A 124 23.90 0.58 4.78
C GLU A 124 23.09 0.30 3.49
N GLU A 125 23.75 0.27 2.34
CA GLU A 125 23.12 0.12 1.02
C GLU A 125 22.23 -1.14 0.90
N ARG A 126 22.67 -2.26 1.48
CA ARG A 126 21.92 -3.53 1.49
C ARG A 126 20.54 -3.42 2.17
N ASN A 127 20.37 -2.45 3.04
CA ASN A 127 19.16 -2.19 3.82
C ASN A 127 18.23 -1.17 3.16
N LEU A 128 18.51 -0.81 1.91
CA LEU A 128 17.69 0.12 1.12
C LEU A 128 16.89 -0.62 0.05
N LYS A 129 15.71 -0.09 -0.26
CA LYS A 129 14.91 -0.44 -1.44
C LYS A 129 14.36 0.82 -2.06
N VAL A 130 14.29 0.86 -3.38
CA VAL A 130 13.76 1.99 -4.12
C VAL A 130 12.44 1.57 -4.76
N VAL A 131 11.42 2.39 -4.59
CA VAL A 131 10.13 2.26 -5.26
C VAL A 131 9.95 3.48 -6.16
N CYS A 132 9.60 3.24 -7.43
CA CYS A 132 9.18 4.29 -8.36
C CYS A 132 7.66 4.42 -8.32
N VAL A 133 7.17 5.63 -8.08
CA VAL A 133 5.73 5.91 -7.98
C VAL A 133 5.32 6.84 -9.11
N LYS A 134 4.30 6.47 -9.85
CA LYS A 134 3.66 7.38 -10.83
C LYS A 134 2.93 8.48 -10.06
N MET A 135 3.33 9.73 -10.28
CA MET A 135 2.79 10.91 -9.57
C MET A 135 2.07 11.91 -10.48
N ALA A 136 2.05 11.68 -11.79
CA ALA A 136 1.31 12.53 -12.74
C ALA A 136 0.80 11.70 -13.92
N GLU A 137 -0.26 12.20 -14.56
CA GLU A 137 -0.76 11.64 -15.82
C GLU A 137 -0.05 12.28 -17.03
N PRO A 138 0.18 11.52 -18.12
CA PRO A 138 0.79 12.06 -19.35
C PRO A 138 -0.24 12.87 -20.16
N THR A 139 -0.99 13.75 -19.49
CA THR A 139 -2.07 14.57 -20.07
C THR A 139 -2.07 15.97 -19.47
N GLY A 140 -2.78 16.91 -20.12
CA GLY A 140 -2.96 18.26 -19.61
C GLY A 140 -1.80 19.22 -19.92
N LEU A 141 -1.77 20.37 -19.22
CA LEU A 141 -0.85 21.47 -19.48
C LEU A 141 0.64 21.10 -19.40
N LYS A 142 1.02 20.19 -18.50
CA LYS A 142 2.41 19.73 -18.38
C LYS A 142 2.90 19.02 -19.66
N MET A 143 2.02 18.25 -20.30
CA MET A 143 2.32 17.61 -21.59
C MET A 143 2.43 18.62 -22.72
N ALA A 144 1.53 19.61 -22.76
CA ALA A 144 1.57 20.64 -23.78
C ALA A 144 2.90 21.43 -23.76
N SER A 145 3.42 21.75 -22.58
CA SER A 145 4.73 22.39 -22.41
C SER A 145 5.87 21.45 -22.88
N ALA A 146 5.87 20.19 -22.47
CA ALA A 146 6.88 19.22 -22.87
C ALA A 146 6.91 19.01 -24.39
N LEU A 147 5.75 18.89 -25.03
CA LEU A 147 5.63 18.77 -26.48
C LEU A 147 6.12 20.01 -27.20
N LYS A 148 5.79 21.23 -26.67
CA LYS A 148 6.22 22.51 -27.27
C LYS A 148 7.73 22.67 -27.26
N TYR A 149 8.43 22.22 -26.23
CA TYR A 149 9.87 22.43 -26.06
C TYR A 149 10.69 21.14 -26.27
N GLY A 150 10.07 20.03 -26.72
CA GLY A 150 10.76 18.76 -27.00
C GLY A 150 11.31 18.06 -25.75
N GLY A 151 10.81 18.39 -24.56
CA GLY A 151 11.27 17.82 -23.30
C GLY A 151 10.49 16.57 -22.86
N LEU A 152 10.98 15.90 -21.83
CA LEU A 152 10.29 14.78 -21.18
C LEU A 152 9.54 15.29 -19.94
N PRO A 153 8.21 15.11 -19.84
CA PRO A 153 7.46 15.51 -18.65
C PRO A 153 7.81 14.62 -17.46
N LYS A 154 7.91 15.21 -16.28
CA LYS A 154 8.13 14.51 -15.03
C LYS A 154 6.83 13.84 -14.59
N LEU A 155 6.77 12.51 -14.64
CA LEU A 155 5.57 11.73 -14.32
C LEU A 155 5.73 10.88 -13.06
N LYS A 156 6.92 10.84 -12.47
CA LYS A 156 7.24 9.95 -11.34
C LYS A 156 7.93 10.70 -10.20
N GLU A 157 7.87 10.08 -9.05
CA GLU A 157 8.74 10.34 -7.90
C GLU A 157 9.25 9.00 -7.37
N TYR A 158 10.16 9.03 -6.42
CA TYR A 158 10.69 7.85 -5.78
C TYR A 158 10.33 7.82 -4.31
N ILE A 159 10.26 6.62 -3.75
CA ILE A 159 10.27 6.39 -2.31
C ILE A 159 11.46 5.52 -2.01
N ILE A 160 12.42 6.04 -1.25
CA ILE A 160 13.53 5.25 -0.74
C ILE A 160 13.09 4.69 0.62
N LEU A 161 13.02 3.36 0.68
CA LEU A 161 12.72 2.62 1.90
C LEU A 161 14.04 2.21 2.56
N ALA A 162 14.17 2.50 3.84
CA ALA A 162 15.34 2.15 4.65
C ALA A 162 14.91 1.52 5.98
N GLY A 163 15.60 0.48 6.41
CA GLY A 163 15.38 -0.18 7.70
C GLY A 163 16.69 -0.46 8.42
N LYS A 164 16.73 -0.36 9.76
CA LYS A 164 17.94 -0.66 10.53
C LYS A 164 18.44 -2.09 10.28
N SER A 165 17.53 -3.06 10.24
CA SER A 165 17.81 -4.48 10.00
C SER A 165 17.45 -4.94 8.59
N GLY A 166 17.26 -4.00 7.66
CA GLY A 166 16.85 -4.21 6.28
C GLY A 166 15.33 -4.07 6.08
N VAL A 167 14.95 -3.93 4.82
CA VAL A 167 13.55 -3.83 4.40
C VAL A 167 12.97 -5.24 4.25
N ARG A 168 12.41 -5.77 5.34
CA ARG A 168 11.90 -7.16 5.45
C ARG A 168 10.57 -7.19 6.21
N GLY A 169 9.85 -8.32 6.09
CA GLY A 169 8.62 -8.56 6.85
C GLY A 169 7.47 -7.62 6.51
N LEU A 170 7.48 -7.02 5.31
CA LEU A 170 6.46 -6.09 4.89
C LEU A 170 5.13 -6.81 4.58
N HIS A 171 4.02 -6.24 5.04
CA HIS A 171 2.67 -6.70 4.72
C HIS A 171 2.17 -6.06 3.42
N VAL A 172 2.67 -6.55 2.27
CA VAL A 172 2.34 -5.95 0.98
C VAL A 172 0.98 -6.42 0.48
N GLU A 173 -0.01 -5.53 0.52
CA GLU A 173 -1.34 -5.80 -0.06
C GLU A 173 -1.22 -6.01 -1.58
N ARG A 174 -1.89 -7.05 -2.07
CA ARG A 174 -2.00 -7.27 -3.52
C ARG A 174 -2.92 -6.21 -4.12
N VAL A 175 -2.53 -5.68 -5.27
CA VAL A 175 -3.33 -4.70 -6.00
C VAL A 175 -4.14 -5.37 -7.11
N ARG A 176 -5.35 -4.86 -7.35
CA ARG A 176 -6.19 -5.35 -8.42
C ARG A 176 -5.57 -5.04 -9.78
N LYS A 177 -5.57 -6.01 -10.70
CA LYS A 177 -5.17 -5.76 -12.09
C LYS A 177 -6.07 -4.72 -12.75
N GLY A 178 -5.48 -3.80 -13.50
CA GLY A 178 -6.22 -2.74 -14.19
C GLY A 178 -7.12 -3.19 -15.34
N GLY A 179 -7.06 -4.48 -15.73
CA GLY A 179 -7.85 -5.04 -16.81
C GLY A 179 -8.07 -6.54 -16.71
N TRP A 180 -9.02 -7.03 -17.50
CA TRP A 180 -9.29 -8.46 -17.63
C TRP A 180 -8.27 -9.12 -18.58
N ASP A 181 -7.63 -10.19 -18.11
CA ASP A 181 -6.72 -10.99 -18.93
C ASP A 181 -7.55 -11.87 -19.90
N ARG A 182 -7.40 -11.62 -21.21
CA ARG A 182 -8.16 -12.28 -22.27
C ARG A 182 -7.90 -13.78 -22.38
N GLU A 183 -6.83 -14.30 -21.80
CA GLU A 183 -6.57 -15.75 -21.76
C GLU A 183 -7.59 -16.50 -20.88
N TYR A 184 -8.24 -15.81 -19.92
CA TYR A 184 -9.32 -16.38 -19.12
C TYR A 184 -10.64 -16.27 -19.87
N ASN A 185 -10.91 -17.26 -20.71
CA ASN A 185 -11.99 -17.27 -21.68
C ASN A 185 -12.94 -18.48 -21.60
N LEU A 186 -12.69 -19.39 -20.64
CA LEU A 186 -13.54 -20.56 -20.41
C LEU A 186 -14.31 -20.39 -19.09
N LEU A 187 -15.61 -20.69 -19.15
CA LEU A 187 -16.44 -20.80 -17.94
C LEU A 187 -16.62 -22.27 -17.59
N VAL A 188 -16.50 -22.58 -16.30
CA VAL A 188 -16.82 -23.89 -15.73
C VAL A 188 -18.28 -23.88 -15.27
N SER A 189 -19.08 -24.79 -15.78
CA SER A 189 -20.46 -25.04 -15.38
C SER A 189 -20.58 -26.39 -14.64
N GLN A 190 -21.78 -26.69 -14.13
CA GLN A 190 -22.10 -27.86 -13.28
C GLN A 190 -21.27 -27.94 -11.98
N VAL A 191 -20.94 -26.78 -11.43
CA VAL A 191 -20.18 -26.61 -10.20
C VAL A 191 -20.76 -25.44 -9.39
N SER A 192 -20.81 -25.57 -8.08
CA SER A 192 -21.20 -24.48 -7.17
C SER A 192 -19.99 -23.67 -6.69
N TYR A 193 -20.24 -22.46 -6.18
CA TYR A 193 -19.21 -21.67 -5.50
C TYR A 193 -18.57 -22.43 -4.33
N GLY A 194 -19.39 -23.19 -3.57
CA GLY A 194 -18.90 -24.03 -2.48
C GLY A 194 -17.96 -25.13 -2.93
N ASP A 195 -18.25 -25.78 -4.08
CA ASP A 195 -17.38 -26.80 -4.65
C ASP A 195 -16.02 -26.23 -5.04
N VAL A 196 -15.98 -25.09 -5.75
CA VAL A 196 -14.72 -24.46 -6.16
C VAL A 196 -13.91 -24.01 -4.94
N ARG A 197 -14.58 -23.42 -3.94
CA ARG A 197 -13.90 -23.01 -2.70
C ARG A 197 -13.28 -24.23 -1.98
N ARG A 198 -13.99 -25.35 -1.91
CA ARG A 198 -13.49 -26.60 -1.32
C ARG A 198 -12.31 -27.16 -2.12
N LEU A 199 -12.44 -27.18 -3.45
CA LEU A 199 -11.35 -27.61 -4.34
C LEU A 199 -10.08 -26.80 -4.13
N LYS A 200 -10.19 -25.47 -4.03
CA LYS A 200 -9.06 -24.57 -3.77
C LYS A 200 -8.44 -24.80 -2.38
N ALA A 201 -9.27 -25.07 -1.38
CA ALA A 201 -8.77 -25.41 -0.05
C ALA A 201 -7.95 -26.71 -0.08
N ILE A 202 -8.42 -27.74 -0.81
CA ILE A 202 -7.67 -28.99 -1.01
C ILE A 202 -6.35 -28.73 -1.76
N ILE A 203 -6.37 -27.90 -2.82
CA ILE A 203 -5.15 -27.54 -3.56
C ILE A 203 -4.12 -26.87 -2.67
N ALA A 204 -4.54 -25.98 -1.78
CA ALA A 204 -3.68 -25.24 -0.87
C ALA A 204 -3.17 -26.05 0.32
N LYS A 205 -3.80 -27.19 0.66
CA LYS A 205 -3.44 -28.03 1.79
C LYS A 205 -2.07 -28.70 1.55
N PRO A 206 -1.07 -28.56 2.44
CA PRO A 206 0.24 -29.18 2.23
C PRO A 206 0.18 -30.71 2.38
N ASP A 207 -0.54 -31.20 3.39
CA ASP A 207 -0.67 -32.64 3.74
C ASP A 207 -2.06 -33.15 3.35
N ARG A 208 -2.23 -33.46 2.06
CA ARG A 208 -3.48 -34.03 1.53
C ARG A 208 -3.57 -35.52 1.80
N SER A 209 -4.72 -35.95 2.30
CA SER A 209 -5.08 -37.37 2.41
C SER A 209 -5.58 -37.94 1.08
N PRO A 210 -5.64 -39.26 0.89
CA PRO A 210 -6.30 -39.88 -0.25
C PRO A 210 -7.74 -39.41 -0.42
N ALA A 211 -8.51 -39.25 0.66
CA ALA A 211 -9.87 -38.75 0.63
C ALA A 211 -9.97 -37.31 0.12
N ASP A 212 -8.98 -36.44 0.42
CA ASP A 212 -8.91 -35.08 -0.16
C ASP A 212 -8.77 -35.14 -1.68
N LEU A 213 -7.93 -36.05 -2.20
CA LEU A 213 -7.71 -36.21 -3.64
C LEU A 213 -8.96 -36.78 -4.34
N GLU A 214 -9.60 -37.78 -3.76
CA GLU A 214 -10.87 -38.33 -4.25
C GLU A 214 -11.96 -37.26 -4.30
N GLN A 215 -12.07 -36.43 -3.26
CA GLN A 215 -13.03 -35.33 -3.23
C GLN A 215 -12.73 -34.27 -4.30
N ALA A 216 -11.45 -33.93 -4.49
CA ALA A 216 -11.05 -32.98 -5.54
C ALA A 216 -11.41 -33.53 -6.93
N ASP A 217 -11.15 -34.81 -7.18
CA ASP A 217 -11.49 -35.47 -8.44
C ASP A 217 -12.99 -35.56 -8.68
N ALA A 218 -13.77 -35.91 -7.66
CA ALA A 218 -15.23 -35.94 -7.76
C ALA A 218 -15.82 -34.56 -8.12
N ILE A 219 -15.23 -33.47 -7.61
CA ILE A 219 -15.61 -32.10 -8.00
C ILE A 219 -15.21 -31.84 -9.47
N CYS A 220 -13.98 -32.14 -9.84
CA CYS A 220 -13.41 -31.88 -11.16
C CYS A 220 -14.11 -32.67 -12.28
N ALA A 221 -14.50 -33.91 -12.02
CA ALA A 221 -15.17 -34.78 -13.01
C ALA A 221 -16.49 -34.18 -13.54
N ARG A 222 -17.18 -33.39 -12.70
CA ARG A 222 -18.43 -32.70 -13.07
C ARG A 222 -18.24 -31.46 -13.93
N PHE A 223 -17.01 -30.92 -14.05
CA PHE A 223 -16.76 -29.72 -14.83
C PHE A 223 -17.24 -29.86 -16.27
N ARG A 224 -17.91 -28.83 -16.76
CA ARG A 224 -18.21 -28.66 -18.18
C ARG A 224 -17.72 -27.27 -18.57
N PHE A 225 -17.11 -27.22 -19.73
CA PHE A 225 -16.47 -26.00 -20.23
C PHE A 225 -17.24 -25.41 -21.36
N GLU A 226 -17.44 -24.10 -21.31
CA GLU A 226 -18.03 -23.33 -22.40
C GLU A 226 -17.27 -22.00 -22.57
N PRO A 227 -17.33 -21.41 -23.79
CA PRO A 227 -16.76 -20.06 -23.98
C PRO A 227 -17.44 -19.05 -23.07
N MET A 228 -16.62 -18.22 -22.42
CA MET A 228 -17.10 -17.20 -21.45
C MET A 228 -18.14 -16.25 -22.10
N ASP A 229 -17.94 -15.84 -23.37
CA ASP A 229 -18.86 -14.93 -24.05
C ASP A 229 -20.23 -15.59 -24.37
N SER A 230 -20.28 -16.89 -24.56
CA SER A 230 -21.51 -17.66 -24.72
C SER A 230 -22.28 -17.73 -23.39
N ALA A 231 -21.57 -18.00 -22.31
CA ALA A 231 -22.13 -17.99 -20.97
C ALA A 231 -22.66 -16.61 -20.57
N TYR A 232 -21.93 -15.54 -20.86
CA TYR A 232 -22.38 -14.17 -20.62
C TYR A 232 -23.69 -13.89 -21.35
N ARG A 233 -23.78 -14.20 -22.64
CA ARG A 233 -25.02 -13.97 -23.43
C ARG A 233 -26.24 -14.72 -22.87
N ARG A 234 -26.02 -15.90 -22.29
CA ARG A 234 -27.09 -16.73 -21.71
C ARG A 234 -27.50 -16.26 -20.31
N GLU A 235 -26.53 -15.87 -19.46
CA GLU A 235 -26.74 -15.70 -18.03
C GLU A 235 -26.85 -14.25 -17.58
N ALA A 236 -26.33 -13.30 -18.37
CA ALA A 236 -26.25 -11.91 -17.93
C ALA A 236 -27.64 -11.25 -17.86
N PRO A 237 -27.99 -10.61 -16.72
CA PRO A 237 -29.16 -9.75 -16.66
C PRO A 237 -29.00 -8.60 -17.66
N SER A 238 -30.11 -8.15 -18.27
CA SER A 238 -30.15 -7.12 -19.32
C SER A 238 -29.47 -5.79 -18.99
N ARG A 239 -29.17 -5.53 -17.72
CA ARG A 239 -28.52 -4.30 -17.21
C ARG A 239 -27.09 -4.50 -16.66
N LEU A 240 -26.56 -5.74 -16.67
CA LEU A 240 -25.22 -6.01 -16.14
C LEU A 240 -24.19 -5.98 -17.26
N GLY A 241 -23.25 -5.04 -17.19
CA GLY A 241 -22.14 -4.95 -18.13
C GLY A 241 -21.26 -6.21 -18.12
N GLN A 242 -20.66 -6.54 -19.26
CA GLN A 242 -19.82 -7.74 -19.40
C GLN A 242 -18.67 -7.80 -18.39
N GLN A 243 -18.07 -6.65 -18.07
CA GLN A 243 -16.97 -6.57 -17.11
C GLN A 243 -17.45 -6.92 -15.69
N ASP A 244 -18.57 -6.39 -15.24
CA ASP A 244 -19.11 -6.69 -13.92
C ASP A 244 -19.55 -8.15 -13.79
N TRP A 245 -20.15 -8.70 -14.87
CA TRP A 245 -20.51 -10.12 -14.91
C TRP A 245 -19.27 -11.00 -14.80
N ARG A 246 -18.18 -10.68 -15.50
CA ARG A 246 -16.90 -11.40 -15.42
C ARG A 246 -16.36 -11.42 -14.00
N TYR A 247 -16.34 -10.28 -13.31
CA TYR A 247 -15.85 -10.23 -11.93
C TYR A 247 -16.74 -11.00 -10.94
N ARG A 248 -18.06 -10.97 -11.11
CA ARG A 248 -18.99 -11.77 -10.28
C ARG A 248 -18.81 -13.28 -10.49
N ASN A 249 -18.41 -13.69 -11.68
CA ASN A 249 -18.22 -15.08 -12.05
C ASN A 249 -16.75 -15.54 -12.05
N ALA A 250 -15.82 -14.69 -11.59
CA ALA A 250 -14.39 -14.97 -11.60
C ALA A 250 -14.01 -16.29 -10.91
N TRP A 251 -14.75 -16.69 -9.89
CA TRP A 251 -14.56 -17.94 -9.15
C TRP A 251 -14.71 -19.21 -10.01
N ARG A 252 -15.37 -19.12 -11.16
CA ARG A 252 -15.60 -20.24 -12.12
C ARG A 252 -15.10 -19.96 -13.54
N ILE A 253 -14.39 -18.88 -13.75
CA ILE A 253 -13.76 -18.58 -15.03
C ILE A 253 -12.30 -19.04 -14.97
N VAL A 254 -11.89 -19.80 -15.97
CA VAL A 254 -10.56 -20.43 -16.05
C VAL A 254 -9.88 -20.15 -17.39
N ARG A 255 -8.57 -20.34 -17.38
CA ARG A 255 -7.79 -20.55 -18.61
C ARG A 255 -7.12 -21.91 -18.59
N SER A 256 -6.81 -22.44 -19.75
CA SER A 256 -5.89 -23.57 -19.90
C SER A 256 -4.49 -23.08 -20.27
N CYS A 257 -3.46 -23.68 -19.68
CA CYS A 257 -2.06 -23.39 -20.00
C CYS A 257 -1.23 -24.68 -20.05
N ALA A 258 0.00 -24.58 -20.51
CA ALA A 258 0.95 -25.68 -20.46
C ALA A 258 1.31 -26.04 -19.00
N THR A 259 1.81 -27.24 -18.80
CA THR A 259 2.22 -27.75 -17.49
C THR A 259 3.65 -28.29 -17.53
N SER A 260 4.19 -28.69 -16.38
CA SER A 260 5.52 -29.30 -16.33
C SER A 260 5.54 -30.67 -17.01
N PRO A 261 6.68 -31.12 -17.55
CA PRO A 261 6.81 -32.47 -18.14
C PRO A 261 6.40 -33.58 -17.18
N THR A 262 6.73 -33.45 -15.89
CA THR A 262 6.34 -34.41 -14.85
C THR A 262 4.82 -34.49 -14.69
N ALA A 263 4.14 -33.33 -14.60
CA ALA A 263 2.69 -33.29 -14.47
C ALA A 263 2.00 -33.80 -15.74
N LYS A 264 2.56 -33.51 -16.95
CA LYS A 264 2.06 -34.06 -18.18
C LYS A 264 2.12 -35.58 -18.21
N ARG A 265 3.29 -36.17 -17.88
CA ARG A 265 3.45 -37.64 -17.86
C ARG A 265 2.46 -38.30 -16.90
N LEU A 266 2.28 -37.77 -15.71
CA LEU A 266 1.32 -38.27 -14.73
C LEU A 266 -0.12 -38.15 -15.21
N ALA A 267 -0.45 -37.07 -15.91
CA ALA A 267 -1.77 -36.86 -16.48
C ALA A 267 -2.06 -37.81 -17.65
N ASP A 268 -1.09 -38.03 -18.55
CA ASP A 268 -1.20 -38.97 -19.65
C ASP A 268 -1.47 -40.41 -19.14
N ALA A 269 -0.74 -40.83 -18.12
CA ALA A 269 -0.93 -42.14 -17.48
C ALA A 269 -2.31 -42.29 -16.83
N ARG A 270 -2.78 -41.25 -16.13
CA ARG A 270 -4.07 -41.26 -15.42
C ARG A 270 -5.25 -41.20 -16.38
N ARG A 271 -5.12 -40.48 -17.52
CA ARG A 271 -6.18 -40.24 -18.47
C ARG A 271 -6.77 -41.55 -19.03
N THR A 272 -5.97 -42.60 -19.16
CA THR A 272 -6.40 -43.90 -19.72
C THR A 272 -7.46 -44.62 -18.88
N SER A 273 -7.56 -44.26 -17.58
CA SER A 273 -8.51 -44.83 -16.62
C SER A 273 -9.72 -43.94 -16.33
N LEU A 274 -9.85 -42.79 -17.01
CA LEU A 274 -10.95 -41.85 -16.74
C LEU A 274 -12.19 -42.21 -17.54
N ASP A 275 -13.35 -41.91 -16.97
CA ASP A 275 -14.62 -41.92 -17.70
C ASP A 275 -14.59 -40.91 -18.83
N ALA A 276 -15.19 -41.27 -19.98
CA ALA A 276 -15.32 -40.39 -21.15
C ALA A 276 -16.09 -39.10 -20.85
N ALA A 277 -16.95 -39.13 -19.83
CA ALA A 277 -17.68 -37.96 -19.36
C ALA A 277 -16.90 -37.07 -18.39
N CYS A 278 -15.67 -37.43 -17.99
CA CYS A 278 -14.85 -36.64 -17.08
C CYS A 278 -14.42 -35.31 -17.70
N GLY A 279 -14.81 -34.18 -17.11
CA GLY A 279 -14.44 -32.86 -17.63
C GLY A 279 -13.04 -32.42 -17.23
N ALA A 280 -12.63 -32.73 -16.01
CA ALA A 280 -11.31 -32.45 -15.46
C ALA A 280 -10.95 -33.44 -14.34
N PHE A 281 -9.69 -33.52 -13.99
CA PHE A 281 -9.16 -34.35 -12.92
C PHE A 281 -7.94 -33.71 -12.29
N THR A 282 -7.45 -34.27 -11.16
CA THR A 282 -6.27 -33.76 -10.50
C THR A 282 -5.05 -34.65 -10.73
N VAL A 283 -3.87 -34.05 -10.64
CA VAL A 283 -2.58 -34.76 -10.68
C VAL A 283 -1.68 -34.19 -9.60
N GLU A 284 -1.25 -35.04 -8.67
CA GLU A 284 -0.27 -34.66 -7.65
C GLU A 284 1.13 -35.10 -8.07
N THR A 285 2.09 -34.14 -8.02
CA THR A 285 3.50 -34.44 -8.30
C THR A 285 4.24 -34.95 -7.06
N PRO A 286 5.43 -35.57 -7.20
CA PRO A 286 6.25 -35.99 -6.05
C PRO A 286 6.55 -34.87 -5.05
N GLN A 287 6.58 -33.59 -5.51
CA GLN A 287 6.76 -32.41 -4.65
C GLN A 287 5.46 -31.95 -3.99
N ARG A 288 4.43 -32.77 -3.95
CA ARG A 288 3.11 -32.49 -3.36
C ARG A 288 2.38 -31.32 -4.00
N LYS A 289 2.71 -30.95 -5.26
CA LYS A 289 1.95 -29.94 -6.00
C LYS A 289 0.77 -30.60 -6.71
N LEU A 290 -0.44 -30.12 -6.41
CA LEU A 290 -1.68 -30.59 -7.04
C LEU A 290 -2.03 -29.69 -8.23
N TYR A 291 -2.22 -30.32 -9.39
CA TYR A 291 -2.58 -29.64 -10.64
C TYR A 291 -3.99 -30.05 -11.05
N LEU A 292 -4.77 -29.07 -11.52
CA LEU A 292 -6.05 -29.31 -12.19
C LEU A 292 -5.80 -29.49 -13.67
N ILE A 293 -6.28 -30.60 -14.24
CA ILE A 293 -6.06 -30.97 -15.63
C ILE A 293 -7.40 -31.07 -16.35
N LYS A 294 -7.55 -30.36 -17.45
CA LYS A 294 -8.68 -30.50 -18.37
C LYS A 294 -8.57 -31.85 -19.10
N ALA A 295 -9.62 -32.65 -19.13
CA ALA A 295 -9.53 -34.03 -19.64
C ALA A 295 -9.39 -34.15 -21.17
N ASP A 296 -9.92 -33.19 -21.93
CA ASP A 296 -9.98 -33.18 -23.40
C ASP A 296 -8.74 -32.55 -24.09
N TYR A 297 -7.58 -32.56 -23.43
CA TYR A 297 -6.35 -32.08 -24.07
C TYR A 297 -5.79 -33.06 -25.10
N ASN A 298 -5.01 -32.54 -26.06
CA ASN A 298 -4.28 -33.36 -27.04
C ASN A 298 -2.98 -33.94 -26.45
N PRO A 299 -2.90 -35.26 -26.15
CA PRO A 299 -1.71 -35.87 -25.54
C PRO A 299 -0.50 -35.92 -26.49
N ALA A 300 -0.72 -35.89 -27.82
CA ALA A 300 0.34 -35.89 -28.82
C ALA A 300 1.09 -34.55 -28.89
N SER A 301 0.52 -33.48 -28.35
CA SER A 301 1.20 -32.17 -28.25
C SER A 301 2.35 -32.22 -27.27
N ALA A 302 3.51 -31.66 -27.64
CA ALA A 302 4.65 -31.52 -26.74
C ALA A 302 4.33 -30.62 -25.53
N GLN A 303 3.51 -29.60 -25.73
CA GLN A 303 3.09 -28.62 -24.67
C GLN A 303 1.58 -28.40 -24.72
N PRO A 304 0.74 -29.40 -24.38
CA PRO A 304 -0.70 -29.25 -24.41
C PRO A 304 -1.16 -28.23 -23.36
N ARG A 305 -2.12 -27.39 -23.73
CA ARG A 305 -2.78 -26.45 -22.82
C ARG A 305 -3.82 -27.22 -21.98
N MET A 306 -3.37 -27.88 -20.94
CA MET A 306 -4.15 -28.82 -20.15
C MET A 306 -4.36 -28.42 -18.70
N ARG A 307 -3.45 -27.61 -18.13
CA ARG A 307 -3.56 -27.14 -16.76
C ARG A 307 -4.58 -26.01 -16.66
N LEU A 308 -5.51 -26.15 -15.73
CA LEU A 308 -6.54 -25.15 -15.47
C LEU A 308 -6.08 -24.20 -14.36
N LEU A 309 -6.28 -22.89 -14.57
CA LEU A 309 -6.05 -21.83 -13.60
C LEU A 309 -7.31 -20.98 -13.48
N PHE A 310 -7.81 -20.80 -12.27
CA PHE A 310 -8.95 -19.92 -11.99
C PHE A 310 -8.51 -18.47 -12.02
N VAL A 311 -9.31 -17.59 -12.63
CA VAL A 311 -8.97 -16.17 -12.77
C VAL A 311 -8.97 -15.41 -11.45
N ASP A 312 -9.83 -15.78 -10.49
CA ASP A 312 -9.92 -15.10 -9.20
C ASP A 312 -8.63 -15.23 -8.37
N ASP A 313 -7.81 -16.26 -8.60
CA ASP A 313 -6.48 -16.39 -8.02
C ASP A 313 -5.47 -15.38 -8.61
N TYR A 314 -5.80 -14.77 -9.74
CA TYR A 314 -4.92 -13.89 -10.54
C TYR A 314 -5.53 -12.51 -10.82
N LEU A 315 -6.64 -12.16 -10.17
CA LEU A 315 -7.25 -10.81 -10.26
C LEU A 315 -6.44 -9.73 -9.57
N SER A 316 -5.54 -10.11 -8.71
CA SER A 316 -4.62 -9.23 -8.02
C SER A 316 -3.17 -9.67 -8.24
N VAL A 317 -2.27 -8.70 -8.22
CA VAL A 317 -0.83 -8.90 -8.38
C VAL A 317 -0.09 -8.23 -7.23
N HIS A 318 1.14 -8.69 -6.97
CA HIS A 318 2.04 -7.95 -6.10
C HIS A 318 2.42 -6.63 -6.78
N PRO A 319 2.33 -5.48 -6.12
CA PRO A 319 2.62 -4.18 -6.75
C PRO A 319 4.07 -4.03 -7.20
N GLY A 320 5.00 -4.83 -6.66
CA GLY A 320 6.42 -4.70 -6.95
C GLY A 320 7.00 -3.39 -6.44
N ASP A 321 7.99 -2.89 -7.16
CA ASP A 321 8.71 -1.64 -6.89
C ASP A 321 8.37 -0.51 -7.88
N PHE A 322 7.35 -0.72 -8.72
CA PHE A 322 6.81 0.27 -9.64
C PHE A 322 5.31 0.44 -9.42
N TRP A 323 4.92 1.51 -8.72
CA TRP A 323 3.53 1.77 -8.34
C TRP A 323 2.86 2.74 -9.32
N SER A 324 2.17 2.19 -10.30
CA SER A 324 1.41 2.97 -11.31
C SER A 324 -0.10 2.98 -11.08
N ASP A 325 -0.56 2.24 -10.08
CA ASP A 325 -1.99 2.04 -9.78
C ASP A 325 -2.57 3.07 -8.81
N ILE A 326 -1.71 3.91 -8.20
CA ILE A 326 -2.15 4.95 -7.28
C ILE A 326 -2.69 6.14 -8.07
N LYS A 327 -3.93 6.51 -7.78
CA LYS A 327 -4.56 7.70 -8.39
C LYS A 327 -3.92 8.96 -7.83
N THR A 328 -3.42 9.82 -8.71
CA THR A 328 -2.71 11.07 -8.36
C THR A 328 -3.41 12.34 -8.85
N THR A 329 -4.56 12.17 -9.52
CA THR A 329 -5.40 13.26 -10.02
C THR A 329 -6.71 13.34 -9.25
N GLY A 330 -7.31 14.54 -9.17
CA GLY A 330 -8.58 14.76 -8.46
C GLY A 330 -8.43 14.63 -6.94
N LEU A 331 -7.29 15.05 -6.40
CA LEU A 331 -7.02 15.04 -4.96
C LEU A 331 -7.56 16.28 -4.24
N GLY A 332 -8.13 17.26 -4.96
CA GLY A 332 -8.61 18.53 -4.40
C GLY A 332 -9.50 18.32 -3.19
N ASP A 333 -10.49 17.46 -3.29
CA ASP A 333 -11.46 17.18 -2.23
C ASP A 333 -10.94 16.25 -1.12
N GLU A 334 -9.76 15.60 -1.32
CA GLU A 334 -9.25 14.62 -0.37
C GLU A 334 -8.81 15.30 0.93
N GLY A 335 -9.40 14.89 2.05
CA GLY A 335 -9.19 15.50 3.37
C GLY A 335 -9.86 16.85 3.57
N GLY A 336 -10.61 17.36 2.57
CA GLY A 336 -11.32 18.64 2.64
C GLY A 336 -10.44 19.86 2.82
N VAL A 337 -9.17 19.77 2.41
CA VAL A 337 -8.21 20.89 2.40
C VAL A 337 -7.58 21.02 1.02
N ASP A 338 -7.51 22.23 0.51
CA ASP A 338 -6.87 22.50 -0.78
C ASP A 338 -5.41 22.90 -0.53
N PHE A 339 -4.51 21.96 -0.77
CA PHE A 339 -3.07 22.14 -0.62
C PHE A 339 -2.40 22.00 -1.99
N LEU A 340 -2.25 23.11 -2.68
CA LEU A 340 -1.73 23.15 -4.05
C LEU A 340 -0.31 22.56 -4.15
N ASN A 341 -0.13 21.65 -5.10
CA ASN A 341 1.15 21.06 -5.50
C ASN A 341 1.93 20.25 -4.43
N GLY A 342 1.40 20.06 -3.20
CA GLY A 342 2.13 19.35 -2.14
C GLY A 342 1.36 18.18 -1.53
N LYS A 343 0.04 18.06 -1.75
CA LYS A 343 -0.78 17.03 -1.13
C LYS A 343 -0.51 15.65 -1.73
N LYS A 344 -0.07 14.71 -0.90
CA LYS A 344 0.13 13.33 -1.33
C LYS A 344 -1.18 12.53 -1.23
N PRO A 345 -1.41 11.55 -2.14
CA PRO A 345 -2.62 10.72 -2.10
C PRO A 345 -2.71 9.89 -0.81
N GLU A 346 -3.86 9.86 -0.16
CA GLU A 346 -4.07 8.97 1.01
C GLU A 346 -3.85 7.49 0.66
N ALA A 347 -4.17 7.08 -0.56
CA ALA A 347 -3.92 5.71 -1.03
C ALA A 347 -2.43 5.33 -1.02
N LEU A 348 -1.53 6.30 -1.29
CA LEU A 348 -0.08 6.09 -1.20
C LEU A 348 0.35 5.85 0.25
N LEU A 349 -0.09 6.73 1.16
CA LEU A 349 0.22 6.61 2.59
C LEU A 349 -0.39 5.35 3.19
N LYS A 350 -1.62 4.97 2.81
CA LYS A 350 -2.24 3.71 3.23
C LYS A 350 -1.35 2.51 2.88
N ARG A 351 -0.79 2.48 1.67
CA ARG A 351 0.11 1.39 1.25
C ARG A 351 1.37 1.37 2.08
N ILE A 352 2.06 2.51 2.24
CA ILE A 352 3.32 2.60 3.00
C ILE A 352 3.10 2.23 4.47
N ILE A 353 2.13 2.86 5.12
CA ILE A 353 1.81 2.62 6.53
C ILE A 353 1.32 1.18 6.73
N GLY A 354 0.42 0.69 5.84
CA GLY A 354 -0.15 -0.65 5.93
C GLY A 354 0.89 -1.75 5.78
N MET A 355 1.89 -1.58 4.90
CA MET A 355 2.92 -2.61 4.74
C MET A 355 3.96 -2.63 5.87
N ALA A 356 4.11 -1.54 6.63
CA ALA A 356 5.13 -1.40 7.66
C ALA A 356 4.60 -1.60 9.09
N THR A 357 3.30 -1.41 9.35
CA THR A 357 2.74 -1.26 10.69
C THR A 357 1.50 -2.10 10.94
N ASN A 358 1.22 -2.35 12.22
CA ASN A 358 -0.05 -2.86 12.74
C ASN A 358 -0.83 -1.73 13.47
N PRO A 359 -2.15 -1.91 13.75
CA PRO A 359 -2.88 -1.02 14.64
C PRO A 359 -2.15 -0.83 15.99
N GLY A 360 -2.11 0.42 16.47
CA GLY A 360 -1.40 0.80 17.70
C GLY A 360 0.09 1.13 17.54
N ASP A 361 0.73 0.80 16.41
CA ASP A 361 2.11 1.19 16.16
C ASP A 361 2.25 2.70 15.91
N TRP A 362 3.43 3.28 16.25
CA TRP A 362 3.75 4.68 16.03
C TRP A 362 4.17 4.95 14.58
N VAL A 363 3.56 5.97 13.98
CA VAL A 363 3.91 6.56 12.68
C VAL A 363 4.40 7.99 12.92
N LEU A 364 5.55 8.37 12.36
CA LEU A 364 6.11 9.71 12.49
C LEU A 364 6.27 10.37 11.13
N ASP A 365 5.88 11.64 11.01
CA ASP A 365 6.18 12.49 9.87
C ASP A 365 6.74 13.84 10.37
N ALA A 366 8.00 14.08 10.02
CA ALA A 366 8.72 15.30 10.41
C ALA A 366 8.53 16.48 9.44
N PHE A 367 7.71 16.29 8.38
CA PHE A 367 7.36 17.31 7.39
C PHE A 367 5.85 17.24 7.13
N GLY A 368 5.05 17.50 8.18
CA GLY A 368 3.62 17.21 8.25
C GLY A 368 2.77 17.83 7.14
N GLY A 369 3.15 18.99 6.62
CA GLY A 369 2.51 19.65 5.48
C GLY A 369 0.99 19.79 5.64
N SER A 370 0.25 19.14 4.77
CA SER A 370 -1.23 19.10 4.81
C SER A 370 -1.81 18.05 5.78
N GLY A 371 -0.97 17.29 6.51
CA GLY A 371 -1.41 16.29 7.49
C GLY A 371 -1.88 14.95 6.91
N THR A 372 -1.51 14.62 5.66
CA THR A 372 -1.97 13.37 5.02
C THR A 372 -1.52 12.13 5.80
N THR A 373 -0.28 12.11 6.27
CA THR A 373 0.28 10.98 7.04
C THR A 373 -0.52 10.73 8.32
N GLY A 374 -0.79 11.78 9.11
CA GLY A 374 -1.58 11.66 10.33
C GLY A 374 -3.02 11.27 10.06
N ALA A 375 -3.65 11.82 9.01
CA ALA A 375 -5.01 11.48 8.61
C ALA A 375 -5.14 9.97 8.29
N VAL A 376 -4.22 9.44 7.49
CA VAL A 376 -4.22 8.01 7.12
C VAL A 376 -3.87 7.12 8.31
N ALA A 377 -2.84 7.46 9.08
CA ALA A 377 -2.45 6.71 10.28
C ALA A 377 -3.62 6.62 11.26
N HIS A 378 -4.32 7.73 11.51
CA HIS A 378 -5.49 7.79 12.40
C HIS A 378 -6.65 6.92 11.88
N LYS A 379 -7.04 7.08 10.61
CA LYS A 379 -8.09 6.26 9.97
C LYS A 379 -7.78 4.75 10.00
N MET A 380 -6.50 4.39 10.07
CA MET A 380 -6.04 3.00 10.12
C MET A 380 -5.80 2.50 11.56
N GLY A 381 -6.10 3.29 12.60
CA GLY A 381 -5.90 2.92 14.00
C GLY A 381 -4.43 2.86 14.45
N ARG A 382 -3.55 3.64 13.81
CA ARG A 382 -2.15 3.83 14.22
C ARG A 382 -2.04 5.07 15.10
N ARG A 383 -1.06 5.06 16.00
CA ARG A 383 -0.65 6.28 16.72
C ARG A 383 0.28 7.11 15.82
N TRP A 384 0.28 8.41 15.99
CA TRP A 384 1.09 9.26 15.10
C TRP A 384 1.66 10.50 15.77
N LEU A 385 2.81 10.92 15.26
CA LEU A 385 3.52 12.16 15.58
C LEU A 385 3.69 12.96 14.29
N LEU A 386 3.19 14.19 14.25
CA LEU A 386 3.38 15.11 13.13
C LEU A 386 4.12 16.34 13.58
N ILE A 387 5.15 16.73 12.82
CA ILE A 387 5.93 17.93 13.07
C ILE A 387 5.74 18.87 11.87
N GLU A 388 5.40 20.15 12.15
CA GLU A 388 5.25 21.16 11.11
C GLU A 388 5.61 22.53 11.69
N ASN A 389 6.38 23.34 10.95
CA ASN A 389 6.81 24.66 11.38
C ASN A 389 6.15 25.81 10.61
N GLY A 390 5.45 25.51 9.52
CA GLY A 390 4.85 26.49 8.64
C GLY A 390 3.41 26.87 9.03
N PRO A 391 2.86 27.93 8.45
CA PRO A 391 1.48 28.37 8.67
C PRO A 391 0.44 27.31 8.27
N GLN A 392 0.81 26.37 7.38
CA GLN A 392 -0.01 25.25 6.96
C GLN A 392 -0.38 24.32 8.12
N CYS A 393 0.37 24.30 9.21
CA CYS A 393 -0.01 23.59 10.43
C CYS A 393 -1.42 24.01 10.90
N HIS A 394 -1.70 25.32 10.90
CA HIS A 394 -2.98 25.87 11.38
C HIS A 394 -4.03 25.95 10.27
N SER A 395 -3.63 26.26 9.05
CA SER A 395 -4.58 26.46 7.94
C SER A 395 -5.02 25.16 7.27
N HIS A 396 -4.23 24.08 7.32
CA HIS A 396 -4.51 22.82 6.61
C HIS A 396 -4.47 21.60 7.54
N LEU A 397 -3.35 21.35 8.23
CA LEU A 397 -3.12 20.15 9.02
C LEU A 397 -4.15 20.01 10.16
N LEU A 398 -4.28 21.01 11.02
CA LEU A 398 -5.24 21.01 12.13
C LEU A 398 -6.70 20.85 11.65
N PRO A 399 -7.21 21.65 10.68
CA PRO A 399 -8.57 21.49 10.18
C PRO A 399 -8.83 20.10 9.58
N ARG A 400 -7.87 19.54 8.86
CA ARG A 400 -7.98 18.19 8.29
C ARG A 400 -8.13 17.13 9.36
N LEU A 401 -7.25 17.14 10.38
CA LEU A 401 -7.29 16.12 11.44
C LEU A 401 -8.54 16.22 12.32
N ARG A 402 -9.05 17.43 12.57
CA ARG A 402 -10.34 17.61 13.24
C ARG A 402 -11.47 16.94 12.47
N ARG A 403 -11.55 17.14 11.13
CA ARG A 403 -12.54 16.46 10.28
C ARG A 403 -12.41 14.93 10.30
N VAL A 404 -11.18 14.43 10.34
CA VAL A 404 -10.94 12.97 10.47
C VAL A 404 -11.51 12.48 11.80
N ILE A 405 -11.21 13.16 12.91
CA ILE A 405 -11.67 12.79 14.25
C ILE A 405 -13.20 12.89 14.36
N ASP A 406 -13.81 13.92 13.79
CA ASP A 406 -15.28 14.10 13.75
C ASP A 406 -15.99 13.09 12.86
N GLY A 407 -15.24 12.30 12.06
CA GLY A 407 -15.81 11.37 11.08
C GLY A 407 -16.46 12.06 9.87
N THR A 408 -16.29 13.37 9.71
CA THR A 408 -16.83 14.14 8.58
C THR A 408 -15.99 14.01 7.32
N ASP A 409 -14.71 13.64 7.44
CA ASP A 409 -13.87 13.29 6.28
C ASP A 409 -14.15 11.85 5.83
N GLN A 410 -15.03 11.71 4.83
CA GLN A 410 -15.35 10.44 4.18
C GLN A 410 -14.63 10.26 2.84
N THR A 411 -13.61 11.08 2.57
CA THR A 411 -12.80 11.05 1.35
C THR A 411 -11.60 10.09 1.46
N GLY A 412 -10.78 10.01 0.42
CA GLY A 412 -9.55 9.24 0.43
C GLY A 412 -9.76 7.77 0.78
N VAL A 413 -9.07 7.30 1.82
CA VAL A 413 -9.12 5.90 2.27
C VAL A 413 -10.26 5.57 3.24
N SER A 414 -11.06 6.56 3.67
CA SER A 414 -12.09 6.39 4.71
C SER A 414 -13.01 5.20 4.48
N LYS A 415 -13.52 5.04 3.24
CA LYS A 415 -14.37 3.90 2.87
C LYS A 415 -13.63 2.57 2.90
N ALA A 416 -12.37 2.56 2.45
CA ALA A 416 -11.58 1.34 2.35
C ALA A 416 -11.18 0.78 3.72
N VAL A 417 -11.08 1.64 4.75
CA VAL A 417 -10.77 1.26 6.13
C VAL A 417 -11.96 1.35 7.07
N HIS A 418 -13.17 1.59 6.54
CA HIS A 418 -14.42 1.70 7.28
C HIS A 418 -14.40 2.76 8.40
N TRP A 419 -13.71 3.88 8.16
CA TRP A 419 -13.56 4.95 9.15
C TRP A 419 -14.91 5.61 9.49
N ARG A 420 -15.15 5.85 10.78
CA ARG A 420 -16.40 6.43 11.31
C ARG A 420 -16.19 7.66 12.19
N GLY A 421 -14.94 8.04 12.46
CA GLY A 421 -14.60 9.08 13.41
C GLY A 421 -14.16 8.51 14.76
N GLY A 422 -13.81 9.39 15.68
CA GLY A 422 -13.34 9.09 17.02
C GLY A 422 -11.86 9.39 17.22
N GLY A 423 -11.41 9.27 18.47
CA GLY A 423 -10.04 9.54 18.86
C GLY A 423 -9.76 11.03 19.14
N GLY A 424 -8.49 11.39 19.16
CA GLY A 424 -8.05 12.74 19.45
C GLY A 424 -6.55 12.91 19.24
N PHE A 425 -6.07 14.12 19.48
CA PHE A 425 -4.66 14.47 19.51
C PHE A 425 -4.39 15.59 20.51
N ARG A 426 -3.14 15.65 21.00
CA ARG A 426 -2.60 16.77 21.77
C ARG A 426 -1.71 17.65 20.86
N TYR A 427 -1.72 18.94 21.10
CA TYR A 427 -0.92 19.89 20.34
C TYR A 427 0.18 20.47 21.23
N PHE A 428 1.42 20.44 20.73
CA PHE A 428 2.61 20.92 21.42
C PHE A 428 3.33 21.99 20.59
N ARG A 429 4.11 22.82 21.33
CA ARG A 429 5.06 23.78 20.74
C ARG A 429 6.43 23.59 21.36
N LEU A 430 7.47 23.93 20.63
CA LEU A 430 8.77 24.12 21.23
C LEU A 430 8.71 25.29 22.24
N ASN A 431 9.36 25.13 23.39
CA ASN A 431 9.45 26.20 24.36
C ASN A 431 10.33 27.34 23.79
N PRO A 432 9.79 28.58 23.60
CA PRO A 432 10.48 29.67 22.92
C PRO A 432 11.78 30.11 23.65
N ASN A 433 11.92 29.81 24.94
CA ASN A 433 13.13 30.15 25.73
C ASN A 433 14.34 29.24 25.39
N LEU A 434 14.20 28.26 24.52
CA LEU A 434 15.24 27.33 24.10
C LEU A 434 15.64 27.46 22.62
N GLU A 435 14.93 28.28 21.83
CA GLU A 435 15.28 28.55 20.43
C GLU A 435 16.49 29.51 20.27
N HIS A 436 16.96 30.13 21.38
CA HIS A 436 18.04 31.12 21.38
C HIS A 436 19.29 30.68 22.16
N ALA A 437 19.51 29.38 22.41
CA ALA A 437 20.68 28.87 23.11
C ALA A 437 21.60 28.04 22.22
#